data_c187eeb36a710bc214562a5b118ecb0a
#
_entry.id   c187eeb36a710bc214562a5b118ecb0a
#
_cell.length_a   1.000
_cell.length_b   1.000
_cell.length_c   1.000
_cell.angle_alpha   90.00
_cell.angle_beta   90.00
_cell.angle_gamma   90.00
#
_symmetry.space_group_name_H-M   'P 1'
#
loop_
_entity.id
_entity.type
_entity.pdbx_description
1 polymer ?
#
loop_
_entity_poly.entity_id
_entity_poly.type
_entity_poly.pdbx_seq_one_letter_code
_entity_poly.pdbx_strand_id
1 'polypeptide(L)'
;MDREDKFLNRLMVVCIILMIICVIVLSIVLIVNKAQGKDLGVQGNTWEIRESDPIEDIKNKIKAMELNGEIDKHNEIIKEKVKESIINPKNLGVMRATEDREYYYDPSISKPYDLKDHKGQVYYKAGTRVNPLDKVSLDNKLIFLDGEDEKQLKYAIDIYKNSKIKPTLILTGGSPVKLEEEYKLDFYFDQEGEIIRKLGIKAVPAVVWQDYKVLKIREVMVR
;
A
#
# COMPACT_ATOMS: atom_id res chain seq x y z
N MET A 1 -32.28 -3.29 80.41
CA MET A 1 -32.35 -4.46 79.43
C MET A 1 -32.08 -4.12 77.99
N ASP A 2 -32.11 -2.84 77.55
CA ASP A 2 -32.06 -2.50 76.13
C ASP A 2 -30.65 -2.03 75.58
N ARG A 3 -29.65 -1.83 76.44
CA ARG A 3 -28.32 -1.40 76.07
C ARG A 3 -27.35 -2.58 75.93
N GLU A 4 -27.46 -3.58 76.70
CA GLU A 4 -26.63 -4.77 76.69
C GLU A 4 -26.99 -5.65 75.48
N ASP A 5 -28.28 -5.78 75.17
CA ASP A 5 -28.70 -6.55 74.00
C ASP A 5 -28.24 -5.93 72.67
N LYS A 6 -28.21 -4.60 72.56
CA LYS A 6 -27.69 -3.90 71.41
C LYS A 6 -26.15 -4.05 71.23
N PHE A 7 -25.45 -4.08 72.36
CA PHE A 7 -24.01 -4.30 72.36
C PHE A 7 -23.67 -5.74 71.96
N LEU A 8 -24.38 -6.71 72.49
CA LEU A 8 -24.18 -8.13 72.16
C LEU A 8 -24.52 -8.39 70.69
N ASN A 9 -25.57 -7.79 70.17
CA ASN A 9 -25.94 -7.92 68.74
C ASN A 9 -24.91 -7.29 67.79
N ARG A 10 -24.32 -6.13 68.14
CA ARG A 10 -23.20 -5.54 67.38
C ARG A 10 -21.97 -6.40 67.45
N LEU A 11 -21.61 -6.97 68.56
CA LEU A 11 -20.47 -7.85 68.72
C LEU A 11 -20.64 -9.12 67.83
N MET A 12 -21.86 -9.70 67.91
CA MET A 12 -22.18 -10.87 67.06
C MET A 12 -22.11 -10.57 65.58
N VAL A 13 -22.55 -9.42 65.11
CA VAL A 13 -22.44 -8.99 63.71
C VAL A 13 -20.98 -8.81 63.31
N VAL A 14 -20.16 -8.19 64.16
CA VAL A 14 -18.70 -8.05 63.90
C VAL A 14 -17.99 -9.41 63.78
N CYS A 15 -18.32 -10.35 64.67
CA CYS A 15 -17.76 -11.72 64.61
C CYS A 15 -18.17 -12.45 63.32
N ILE A 16 -19.42 -12.29 62.87
CA ILE A 16 -19.88 -12.89 61.60
C ILE A 16 -19.15 -12.30 60.42
N ILE A 17 -18.94 -10.97 60.39
CA ILE A 17 -18.18 -10.31 59.33
C ILE A 17 -16.74 -10.79 59.30
N LEU A 18 -16.08 -10.90 60.46
CA LEU A 18 -14.72 -11.42 60.57
C LEU A 18 -14.61 -12.88 60.08
N MET A 19 -15.58 -13.72 60.41
CA MET A 19 -15.63 -15.10 59.91
C MET A 19 -15.78 -15.15 58.40
N ILE A 20 -16.62 -14.32 57.81
CA ILE A 20 -16.80 -14.25 56.33
C ILE A 20 -15.49 -13.81 55.68
N ILE A 21 -14.82 -12.78 56.18
CA ILE A 21 -13.55 -12.31 55.70
C ILE A 21 -12.47 -13.44 55.75
N CYS A 22 -12.42 -14.17 56.87
CA CYS A 22 -11.50 -15.28 57.06
C CYS A 22 -11.73 -16.41 56.04
N VAL A 23 -12.97 -16.75 55.75
CA VAL A 23 -13.36 -17.75 54.72
C VAL A 23 -12.97 -17.28 53.33
N ILE A 24 -13.17 -16.00 53.03
CA ILE A 24 -12.78 -15.42 51.70
C ILE A 24 -11.26 -15.48 51.54
N VAL A 25 -10.51 -15.05 52.55
CA VAL A 25 -9.02 -15.09 52.51
C VAL A 25 -8.51 -16.54 52.35
N LEU A 26 -9.10 -17.48 53.11
CA LEU A 26 -8.73 -18.90 53.00
C LEU A 26 -9.03 -19.45 51.61
N SER A 27 -10.17 -19.07 51.03
CA SER A 27 -10.54 -19.46 49.66
C SER A 27 -9.56 -18.92 48.59
N ILE A 28 -9.14 -17.64 48.75
CA ILE A 28 -8.16 -17.02 47.86
C ILE A 28 -6.80 -17.73 47.96
N VAL A 29 -6.32 -18.05 49.17
CA VAL A 29 -5.06 -18.79 49.39
C VAL A 29 -5.10 -20.17 48.75
N LEU A 30 -6.24 -20.86 48.86
CA LEU A 30 -6.41 -22.20 48.24
C LEU A 30 -6.42 -22.13 46.69
N ILE A 31 -6.99 -21.06 46.11
CA ILE A 31 -7.02 -20.87 44.67
C ILE A 31 -5.62 -20.52 44.17
N VAL A 32 -4.89 -19.63 44.82
CA VAL A 32 -3.53 -19.22 44.44
C VAL A 32 -2.58 -20.42 44.51
N ASN A 33 -2.68 -21.28 45.53
CA ASN A 33 -1.85 -22.47 45.63
C ASN A 33 -2.15 -23.55 44.56
N LYS A 34 -3.38 -23.60 44.02
CA LYS A 34 -3.73 -24.48 42.91
C LYS A 34 -3.30 -23.92 41.56
N ALA A 35 -3.09 -22.62 41.42
CA ALA A 35 -2.68 -21.96 40.20
C ALA A 35 -1.19 -22.05 39.91
N GLN A 36 -0.36 -22.53 40.84
CA GLN A 36 1.04 -22.83 40.55
C GLN A 36 1.10 -24.07 39.67
N GLY A 37 1.37 -23.85 38.37
CA GLY A 37 1.63 -24.91 37.43
C GLY A 37 2.81 -25.75 37.92
N LYS A 38 2.57 -27.00 38.22
CA LYS A 38 3.63 -27.94 38.61
C LYS A 38 4.38 -28.30 37.33
N ASP A 39 5.63 -27.95 37.25
CA ASP A 39 6.51 -28.47 36.21
C ASP A 39 6.61 -29.98 36.41
N LEU A 40 6.05 -30.74 35.49
CA LEU A 40 6.05 -32.21 35.55
C LEU A 40 7.40 -32.80 35.12
N GLY A 41 8.34 -31.94 34.74
CA GLY A 41 9.62 -32.39 34.19
C GLY A 41 9.47 -33.13 32.86
N VAL A 42 10.58 -33.63 32.37
CA VAL A 42 10.61 -34.42 31.14
C VAL A 42 10.11 -35.82 31.45
N GLN A 43 8.92 -36.16 30.91
CA GLN A 43 8.33 -37.50 31.04
C GLN A 43 8.40 -38.22 29.70
N GLY A 44 9.28 -39.20 29.60
CA GLY A 44 9.51 -40.03 28.43
C GLY A 44 10.85 -39.75 27.73
N ASN A 45 11.08 -40.46 26.62
CA ASN A 45 12.29 -40.28 25.83
C ASN A 45 12.20 -38.96 25.05
N THR A 46 13.11 -38.04 25.39
CA THR A 46 13.31 -36.82 24.61
C THR A 46 14.48 -37.04 23.67
N TRP A 47 14.28 -36.65 22.43
CA TRP A 47 15.34 -36.61 21.45
C TRP A 47 15.79 -35.17 21.29
N GLU A 48 17.07 -34.92 21.18
CA GLU A 48 17.61 -33.62 20.77
C GLU A 48 17.09 -33.34 19.37
N ILE A 49 16.45 -32.17 19.20
CA ILE A 49 16.09 -31.64 17.87
C ILE A 49 17.41 -31.19 17.24
N ARG A 50 17.94 -32.01 16.33
CA ARG A 50 19.14 -31.65 15.54
C ARG A 50 18.69 -31.00 14.23
N GLU A 51 17.91 -29.96 14.35
CA GLU A 51 17.66 -29.09 13.20
C GLU A 51 18.85 -28.15 13.02
N SER A 52 19.38 -28.12 11.80
CA SER A 52 20.39 -27.11 11.44
C SER A 52 19.77 -25.71 11.55
N ASP A 53 20.55 -24.73 11.93
CA ASP A 53 20.07 -23.33 11.91
C ASP A 53 19.75 -22.91 10.47
N PRO A 54 18.47 -22.66 10.13
CA PRO A 54 18.07 -22.31 8.77
C PRO A 54 18.81 -21.08 8.22
N ILE A 55 19.20 -20.17 9.10
CA ILE A 55 19.96 -18.96 8.72
C ILE A 55 21.38 -19.33 8.31
N GLU A 56 21.99 -20.27 9.01
CA GLU A 56 23.33 -20.73 8.71
C GLU A 56 23.36 -21.55 7.41
N ASP A 57 22.35 -22.39 7.19
CA ASP A 57 22.17 -23.12 5.93
C ASP A 57 21.99 -22.20 4.75
N ILE A 58 21.16 -21.13 4.88
CA ILE A 58 20.98 -20.12 3.85
C ILE A 58 22.30 -19.40 3.56
N LYS A 59 23.04 -18.98 4.59
CA LYS A 59 24.36 -18.33 4.43
C LYS A 59 25.35 -19.21 3.69
N ASN A 60 25.42 -20.49 4.07
CA ASN A 60 26.33 -21.45 3.45
C ASN A 60 25.94 -21.68 1.98
N LYS A 61 24.65 -21.76 1.68
CA LYS A 61 24.14 -21.89 0.32
C LYS A 61 24.48 -20.66 -0.54
N ILE A 62 24.28 -19.45 0.01
CA ILE A 62 24.66 -18.21 -0.69
C ILE A 62 26.16 -18.17 -0.97
N LYS A 63 27.02 -18.51 0.01
CA LYS A 63 28.47 -18.58 -0.21
C LYS A 63 28.86 -19.60 -1.28
N ALA A 64 28.22 -20.76 -1.31
CA ALA A 64 28.46 -21.76 -2.35
C ALA A 64 28.06 -21.24 -3.73
N MET A 65 26.91 -20.56 -3.85
CA MET A 65 26.45 -19.94 -5.09
C MET A 65 27.39 -18.80 -5.57
N GLU A 66 27.96 -18.05 -4.61
CA GLU A 66 28.96 -17.00 -4.91
C GLU A 66 30.26 -17.61 -5.47
N LEU A 67 30.76 -18.66 -4.82
CA LEU A 67 31.98 -19.36 -5.27
C LEU A 67 31.81 -20.05 -6.63
N ASN A 68 30.61 -20.54 -6.94
CA ASN A 68 30.29 -21.21 -8.21
C ASN A 68 29.95 -20.25 -9.35
N GLY A 69 29.90 -18.92 -9.09
CA GLY A 69 29.46 -17.90 -10.07
C GLY A 69 27.99 -17.94 -10.43
N GLU A 70 27.16 -18.68 -9.67
CA GLU A 70 25.72 -18.76 -9.88
C GLU A 70 25.02 -17.42 -9.59
N ILE A 71 25.55 -16.64 -8.60
CA ILE A 71 25.03 -15.31 -8.29
C ILE A 71 25.25 -14.35 -9.47
N ASP A 72 26.43 -14.36 -10.06
CA ASP A 72 26.73 -13.50 -11.21
C ASP A 72 25.84 -13.84 -12.40
N LYS A 73 25.69 -15.13 -12.68
CA LYS A 73 24.81 -15.62 -13.73
C LYS A 73 23.33 -15.21 -13.47
N HIS A 74 22.89 -15.30 -12.23
CA HIS A 74 21.54 -14.87 -11.85
C HIS A 74 21.36 -13.36 -12.01
N ASN A 75 22.35 -12.58 -11.61
CA ASN A 75 22.36 -11.13 -11.77
C ASN A 75 22.32 -10.71 -13.24
N GLU A 76 23.03 -11.39 -14.13
CA GLU A 76 22.96 -11.13 -15.58
C GLU A 76 21.56 -11.43 -16.14
N ILE A 77 20.96 -12.55 -15.75
CA ILE A 77 19.58 -12.89 -16.15
C ILE A 77 18.58 -11.82 -15.68
N ILE A 78 18.74 -11.33 -14.43
CA ILE A 78 17.89 -10.27 -13.89
C ILE A 78 18.10 -8.97 -14.67
N LYS A 79 19.34 -8.56 -14.93
CA LYS A 79 19.65 -7.37 -15.71
C LYS A 79 19.02 -7.42 -17.11
N GLU A 80 19.12 -8.56 -17.77
CA GLU A 80 18.51 -8.75 -19.09
C GLU A 80 16.98 -8.63 -19.04
N LYS A 81 16.34 -9.30 -18.08
CA LYS A 81 14.88 -9.21 -17.89
C LYS A 81 14.42 -7.79 -17.57
N VAL A 82 15.14 -7.10 -16.69
CA VAL A 82 14.84 -5.69 -16.36
C VAL A 82 14.99 -4.80 -17.58
N LYS A 83 16.09 -4.96 -18.32
CA LYS A 83 16.32 -4.22 -19.57
C LYS A 83 15.20 -4.47 -20.58
N GLU A 84 14.81 -5.72 -20.77
CA GLU A 84 13.73 -6.07 -21.68
C GLU A 84 12.38 -5.48 -21.23
N SER A 85 12.06 -5.50 -19.93
CA SER A 85 10.84 -4.91 -19.41
C SER A 85 10.78 -3.38 -19.52
N ILE A 86 11.93 -2.71 -19.54
CA ILE A 86 12.02 -1.26 -19.79
C ILE A 86 11.84 -0.96 -21.27
N ILE A 87 12.50 -1.74 -22.13
CA ILE A 87 12.43 -1.53 -23.57
C ILE A 87 11.05 -1.92 -24.13
N ASN A 88 10.50 -3.04 -23.68
CA ASN A 88 9.22 -3.57 -24.12
C ASN A 88 8.29 -3.79 -22.91
N PRO A 89 7.75 -2.73 -22.31
CA PRO A 89 6.82 -2.87 -21.19
C PRO A 89 5.55 -3.59 -21.65
N LYS A 90 4.93 -4.32 -20.71
CA LYS A 90 3.70 -5.06 -21.01
C LYS A 90 2.56 -4.10 -21.35
N ASN A 91 1.96 -4.27 -22.53
CA ASN A 91 0.77 -3.51 -22.93
C ASN A 91 -0.36 -3.67 -21.90
N LEU A 92 -0.96 -2.57 -21.48
CA LEU A 92 -2.00 -2.53 -20.46
C LEU A 92 -3.36 -3.04 -20.97
N GLY A 93 -3.50 -3.23 -22.28
CA GLY A 93 -4.74 -3.70 -22.89
C GLY A 93 -5.90 -2.71 -22.78
N VAL A 94 -5.60 -1.40 -22.74
CA VAL A 94 -6.62 -0.35 -22.70
C VAL A 94 -7.31 -0.29 -24.07
N MET A 95 -8.64 -0.23 -24.06
CA MET A 95 -9.40 -0.20 -25.30
C MET A 95 -9.16 1.09 -26.10
N ARG A 96 -9.24 1.00 -27.42
CA ARG A 96 -9.26 2.18 -28.27
C ARG A 96 -10.61 2.90 -28.14
N ALA A 97 -10.59 4.23 -28.07
CA ALA A 97 -11.80 5.04 -28.02
C ALA A 97 -12.60 4.91 -29.32
N THR A 98 -13.85 4.51 -29.19
CA THR A 98 -14.83 4.38 -30.30
C THR A 98 -15.76 5.58 -30.42
N GLU A 99 -15.81 6.40 -29.37
CA GLU A 99 -16.57 7.64 -29.28
C GLU A 99 -15.86 8.66 -28.42
N ASP A 100 -16.16 9.92 -28.58
CA ASP A 100 -15.66 10.98 -27.71
C ASP A 100 -16.42 10.94 -26.38
N ARG A 101 -15.68 10.92 -25.26
CA ARG A 101 -16.24 10.97 -23.90
C ARG A 101 -15.51 11.99 -23.07
N GLU A 102 -16.23 12.88 -22.39
CA GLU A 102 -15.66 13.84 -21.44
C GLU A 102 -16.23 13.63 -20.03
N TYR A 103 -15.37 13.79 -19.02
CA TYR A 103 -15.78 13.77 -17.62
C TYR A 103 -14.76 14.49 -16.74
N TYR A 104 -15.13 14.68 -15.47
CA TYR A 104 -14.30 15.33 -14.48
C TYR A 104 -13.86 14.35 -13.40
N TYR A 105 -12.65 14.51 -12.95
CA TYR A 105 -12.07 13.76 -11.82
C TYR A 105 -11.67 14.76 -10.73
N ASP A 106 -12.19 14.57 -9.52
CA ASP A 106 -11.83 15.35 -8.33
C ASP A 106 -10.71 14.61 -7.58
N PRO A 107 -9.49 15.16 -7.55
CA PRO A 107 -8.34 14.54 -6.87
C PRO A 107 -8.36 14.74 -5.37
N SER A 108 -9.38 15.36 -4.79
CA SER A 108 -9.48 15.59 -3.35
C SER A 108 -9.45 14.29 -2.57
N ILE A 109 -8.67 14.27 -1.52
CA ILE A 109 -8.56 13.15 -0.60
C ILE A 109 -9.02 13.54 0.80
N SER A 110 -9.64 12.61 1.50
CA SER A 110 -9.88 12.72 2.93
C SER A 110 -9.51 11.41 3.62
N LYS A 111 -9.04 11.49 4.86
CA LYS A 111 -8.72 10.30 5.65
C LYS A 111 -9.68 10.22 6.85
N PRO A 112 -10.14 9.02 7.22
CA PRO A 112 -11.05 8.83 8.36
C PRO A 112 -10.34 8.93 9.71
N TYR A 113 -9.04 9.21 9.74
CA TYR A 113 -8.22 9.33 10.94
C TYR A 113 -7.35 10.58 10.89
N ASP A 114 -6.93 11.05 12.08
CA ASP A 114 -6.04 12.19 12.20
C ASP A 114 -4.66 11.87 11.62
N LEU A 115 -4.13 12.79 10.80
CA LEU A 115 -2.74 12.73 10.36
C LEU A 115 -1.87 13.45 11.39
N LYS A 116 -0.91 12.71 11.95
CA LYS A 116 0.00 13.18 12.99
C LYS A 116 1.44 13.11 12.49
N ASP A 117 2.29 14.01 13.00
CA ASP A 117 3.72 13.93 12.80
C ASP A 117 4.34 12.85 13.72
N HIS A 118 5.67 12.67 13.60
CA HIS A 118 6.43 11.73 14.43
C HIS A 118 6.42 12.09 15.94
N LYS A 119 6.00 13.33 16.31
CA LYS A 119 5.85 13.80 17.69
C LYS A 119 4.42 13.68 18.20
N GLY A 120 3.49 13.16 17.37
CA GLY A 120 2.08 13.01 17.72
C GLY A 120 1.23 14.27 17.54
N GLN A 121 1.78 15.37 17.00
CA GLN A 121 1.03 16.59 16.73
C GLN A 121 0.13 16.39 15.51
N VAL A 122 -1.17 16.68 15.67
CA VAL A 122 -2.17 16.58 14.60
C VAL A 122 -2.05 17.81 13.69
N TYR A 123 -1.78 17.62 12.40
CA TYR A 123 -1.81 18.69 11.40
C TYR A 123 -3.00 18.58 10.43
N TYR A 124 -3.63 17.42 10.30
CA TYR A 124 -4.93 17.27 9.64
C TYR A 124 -5.84 16.40 10.49
N LYS A 125 -7.02 16.94 10.83
CA LYS A 125 -8.06 16.20 11.55
C LYS A 125 -8.74 15.17 10.64
N ALA A 126 -9.26 14.10 11.23
CA ALA A 126 -10.10 13.14 10.55
C ALA A 126 -11.21 13.83 9.75
N GLY A 127 -11.46 13.37 8.52
CA GLY A 127 -12.46 13.95 7.63
C GLY A 127 -12.05 15.24 6.92
N THR A 128 -10.87 15.82 7.20
CA THR A 128 -10.39 17.00 6.47
C THR A 128 -10.19 16.63 5.01
N ARG A 129 -10.87 17.38 4.12
CA ARG A 129 -10.73 17.22 2.67
C ARG A 129 -9.61 18.13 2.17
N VAL A 130 -8.63 17.55 1.49
CA VAL A 130 -7.48 18.26 0.93
C VAL A 130 -7.44 18.00 -0.57
N ASN A 131 -7.41 19.07 -1.36
CA ASN A 131 -7.22 18.96 -2.80
C ASN A 131 -5.76 19.24 -3.15
N PRO A 132 -5.04 18.30 -3.76
CA PRO A 132 -3.66 18.51 -4.19
C PRO A 132 -3.49 19.69 -5.15
N LEU A 133 -4.50 19.97 -5.98
CA LEU A 133 -4.47 21.07 -6.95
C LEU A 133 -4.53 22.46 -6.31
N ASP A 134 -4.86 22.56 -5.01
CA ASP A 134 -4.73 23.82 -4.26
C ASP A 134 -3.26 24.15 -3.92
N LYS A 135 -2.35 23.19 -4.06
CA LYS A 135 -0.92 23.33 -3.73
C LYS A 135 0.00 23.22 -4.94
N VAL A 136 -0.35 22.33 -5.86
CA VAL A 136 0.46 22.04 -7.06
C VAL A 136 -0.48 22.00 -8.26
N SER A 137 -0.26 22.91 -9.23
CA SER A 137 -1.01 22.92 -10.49
C SER A 137 -0.49 21.88 -11.48
N LEU A 138 -1.37 21.38 -12.32
CA LEU A 138 -1.02 20.59 -13.50
C LEU A 138 -0.93 21.55 -14.70
N ASP A 139 0.26 22.11 -14.93
CA ASP A 139 0.45 23.15 -15.94
C ASP A 139 0.41 22.64 -17.38
N ASN A 140 0.79 21.38 -17.59
CA ASN A 140 0.78 20.73 -18.89
C ASN A 140 -0.32 19.68 -19.01
N LYS A 141 -0.71 19.39 -20.24
CA LYS A 141 -1.64 18.29 -20.52
C LYS A 141 -0.92 16.96 -20.44
N LEU A 142 -1.64 15.93 -19.97
CA LEU A 142 -1.21 14.54 -20.07
C LEU A 142 -1.98 13.89 -21.22
N ILE A 143 -1.28 13.19 -22.10
CA ILE A 143 -1.88 12.46 -23.20
C ILE A 143 -1.54 10.98 -23.05
N PHE A 144 -2.57 10.20 -22.77
CA PHE A 144 -2.47 8.74 -22.71
C PHE A 144 -2.77 8.17 -24.09
N LEU A 145 -1.91 7.27 -24.57
CA LEU A 145 -2.06 6.69 -25.89
C LEU A 145 -1.44 5.29 -25.96
N ASP A 146 -1.90 4.49 -26.91
CA ASP A 146 -1.23 3.25 -27.29
C ASP A 146 -0.18 3.58 -28.35
N GLY A 147 1.10 3.32 -28.00
CA GLY A 147 2.24 3.55 -28.89
C GLY A 147 2.33 2.56 -30.07
N GLU A 148 1.52 1.51 -30.07
CA GLU A 148 1.42 0.57 -31.18
C GLU A 148 0.36 1.01 -32.24
N ASP A 149 -0.48 2.01 -31.89
CA ASP A 149 -1.51 2.56 -32.79
C ASP A 149 -0.99 3.84 -33.47
N GLU A 150 -0.65 3.75 -34.74
CA GLU A 150 -0.13 4.88 -35.54
C GLU A 150 -1.06 6.09 -35.54
N LYS A 151 -2.38 5.89 -35.52
CA LYS A 151 -3.34 7.00 -35.52
C LYS A 151 -3.34 7.74 -34.19
N GLN A 152 -3.22 7.03 -33.08
CA GLN A 152 -3.09 7.64 -31.76
C GLN A 152 -1.75 8.38 -31.64
N LEU A 153 -0.66 7.80 -32.11
CA LEU A 153 0.65 8.45 -32.17
C LEU A 153 0.60 9.76 -32.96
N LYS A 154 0.05 9.71 -34.18
CA LYS A 154 -0.10 10.91 -35.01
C LYS A 154 -0.90 11.99 -34.30
N TYR A 155 -2.03 11.63 -33.72
CA TYR A 155 -2.89 12.56 -32.96
C TYR A 155 -2.12 13.20 -31.79
N ALA A 156 -1.41 12.42 -30.99
CA ALA A 156 -0.65 12.92 -29.85
C ALA A 156 0.50 13.83 -30.27
N ILE A 157 1.25 13.44 -31.33
CA ILE A 157 2.36 14.23 -31.88
C ILE A 157 1.84 15.56 -32.48
N ASP A 158 0.69 15.57 -33.14
CA ASP A 158 0.09 16.79 -33.67
C ASP A 158 -0.27 17.76 -32.54
N ILE A 159 -0.86 17.26 -31.45
CA ILE A 159 -1.11 18.10 -30.26
C ILE A 159 0.22 18.60 -29.69
N TYR A 160 1.22 17.71 -29.55
CA TYR A 160 2.52 18.08 -29.01
C TYR A 160 3.16 19.23 -29.80
N LYS A 161 3.19 19.13 -31.14
CA LYS A 161 3.77 20.15 -32.03
C LYS A 161 3.04 21.50 -31.92
N ASN A 162 1.72 21.49 -31.86
CA ASN A 162 0.88 22.68 -31.89
C ASN A 162 0.66 23.33 -30.50
N SER A 163 1.06 22.66 -29.40
CA SER A 163 0.90 23.18 -28.04
C SER A 163 2.02 24.14 -27.65
N LYS A 164 1.67 25.29 -27.02
CA LYS A 164 2.66 26.20 -26.43
C LYS A 164 3.40 25.55 -25.26
N ILE A 165 2.65 24.94 -24.35
CA ILE A 165 3.19 24.12 -23.26
C ILE A 165 3.12 22.68 -23.74
N LYS A 166 4.28 22.04 -23.81
CA LYS A 166 4.37 20.68 -24.35
C LYS A 166 3.66 19.71 -23.40
N PRO A 167 2.75 18.87 -23.93
CA PRO A 167 2.10 17.86 -23.14
C PRO A 167 3.08 16.74 -22.78
N THR A 168 2.80 16.03 -21.70
CA THR A 168 3.48 14.77 -21.36
C THR A 168 2.79 13.61 -22.10
N LEU A 169 3.57 12.85 -22.86
CA LEU A 169 3.09 11.68 -23.60
C LEU A 169 3.27 10.43 -22.75
N ILE A 170 2.17 9.74 -22.43
CA ILE A 170 2.15 8.57 -21.54
C ILE A 170 1.60 7.37 -22.31
N LEU A 171 2.42 6.37 -22.46
CA LEU A 171 2.07 5.17 -23.20
C LEU A 171 1.31 4.17 -22.33
N THR A 172 0.36 3.48 -22.92
CA THR A 172 -0.36 2.34 -22.36
C THR A 172 0.03 1.02 -23.03
N GLY A 173 0.73 1.13 -24.16
CA GLY A 173 1.29 0.04 -24.94
C GLY A 173 2.42 0.57 -25.80
N GLY A 174 3.26 -0.34 -26.32
CA GLY A 174 4.42 0.00 -27.13
C GLY A 174 5.67 0.34 -26.30
N SER A 175 6.76 0.57 -27.01
CA SER A 175 8.08 0.81 -26.43
C SER A 175 8.38 2.30 -26.32
N PRO A 176 8.48 2.87 -25.11
CA PRO A 176 8.86 4.29 -24.97
C PRO A 176 10.24 4.56 -25.56
N VAL A 177 11.19 3.65 -25.35
CA VAL A 177 12.58 3.80 -25.85
C VAL A 177 12.63 3.88 -27.38
N LYS A 178 11.92 2.99 -28.06
CA LYS A 178 11.90 2.99 -29.54
C LYS A 178 11.23 4.24 -30.10
N LEU A 179 10.12 4.67 -29.47
CA LEU A 179 9.41 5.88 -29.91
C LEU A 179 10.22 7.15 -29.64
N GLU A 180 10.96 7.19 -28.51
CA GLU A 180 11.88 8.29 -28.22
C GLU A 180 13.01 8.37 -29.24
N GLU A 181 13.59 7.21 -29.64
CA GLU A 181 14.61 7.16 -30.69
C GLU A 181 14.07 7.60 -32.06
N GLU A 182 12.83 7.23 -32.38
CA GLU A 182 12.21 7.52 -33.68
C GLU A 182 11.75 8.98 -33.79
N TYR A 183 11.02 9.46 -32.78
CA TYR A 183 10.37 10.79 -32.84
C TYR A 183 11.18 11.89 -32.17
N LYS A 184 12.24 11.57 -31.41
CA LYS A 184 13.04 12.51 -30.61
C LYS A 184 12.22 13.31 -29.63
N LEU A 185 11.22 12.65 -29.02
CA LEU A 185 10.31 13.17 -28.01
C LEU A 185 10.34 12.24 -26.80
N ASP A 186 10.16 12.81 -25.60
CA ASP A 186 10.09 12.04 -24.37
C ASP A 186 8.75 11.31 -24.27
N PHE A 187 8.81 10.00 -24.12
CA PHE A 187 7.66 9.13 -23.87
C PHE A 187 7.78 8.49 -22.49
N TYR A 188 6.73 8.56 -21.73
CA TYR A 188 6.59 7.89 -20.44
C TYR A 188 5.69 6.68 -20.58
N PHE A 189 5.72 5.78 -19.60
CA PHE A 189 4.85 4.61 -19.58
C PHE A 189 4.08 4.56 -18.26
N ASP A 190 2.77 4.33 -18.29
CA ASP A 190 1.97 4.12 -17.08
C ASP A 190 2.18 2.70 -16.56
N GLN A 191 3.16 2.54 -15.65
CA GLN A 191 3.48 1.24 -15.09
C GLN A 191 2.27 0.65 -14.38
N GLU A 192 1.93 -0.60 -14.74
CA GLU A 192 0.78 -1.32 -14.19
C GLU A 192 -0.59 -0.63 -14.36
N GLY A 193 -0.67 0.47 -15.13
CA GLY A 193 -1.91 1.20 -15.36
C GLY A 193 -2.45 1.93 -14.13
N GLU A 194 -1.59 2.34 -13.21
CA GLU A 194 -2.01 2.99 -11.97
C GLU A 194 -2.71 4.32 -12.21
N ILE A 195 -2.16 5.15 -13.10
CA ILE A 195 -2.69 6.48 -13.38
C ILE A 195 -4.04 6.35 -14.11
N ILE A 196 -4.11 5.49 -15.12
CA ILE A 196 -5.34 5.21 -15.87
C ILE A 196 -6.47 4.75 -14.95
N ARG A 197 -6.19 3.79 -14.07
CA ARG A 197 -7.19 3.29 -13.12
C ARG A 197 -7.64 4.36 -12.15
N LYS A 198 -6.71 5.16 -11.65
CA LYS A 198 -7.01 6.25 -10.71
C LYS A 198 -7.87 7.34 -11.35
N LEU A 199 -7.59 7.70 -12.58
CA LEU A 199 -8.33 8.71 -13.33
C LEU A 199 -9.64 8.17 -13.95
N GLY A 200 -9.83 6.84 -13.96
CA GLY A 200 -11.03 6.20 -14.54
C GLY A 200 -11.06 6.23 -16.06
N ILE A 201 -9.88 6.30 -16.71
CA ILE A 201 -9.74 6.25 -18.17
C ILE A 201 -10.04 4.83 -18.63
N LYS A 202 -11.00 4.71 -19.55
CA LYS A 202 -11.45 3.42 -20.10
C LYS A 202 -10.94 3.17 -21.50
N ALA A 203 -10.67 4.24 -22.23
CA ALA A 203 -10.25 4.15 -23.61
C ALA A 203 -9.19 5.22 -23.96
N VAL A 204 -8.33 4.90 -24.90
CA VAL A 204 -7.26 5.77 -25.40
C VAL A 204 -7.43 6.04 -26.90
N PRO A 205 -6.96 7.19 -27.42
CA PRO A 205 -6.22 8.21 -26.69
C PRO A 205 -7.10 9.02 -25.75
N ALA A 206 -6.51 9.45 -24.63
CA ALA A 206 -7.18 10.28 -23.63
C ALA A 206 -6.31 11.49 -23.27
N VAL A 207 -6.92 12.65 -23.20
CA VAL A 207 -6.26 13.92 -22.84
C VAL A 207 -6.75 14.36 -21.48
N VAL A 208 -5.83 14.66 -20.57
CA VAL A 208 -6.13 15.11 -19.21
C VAL A 208 -5.51 16.49 -19.01
N TRP A 209 -6.27 17.41 -18.43
CA TRP A 209 -5.78 18.74 -18.05
C TRP A 209 -6.51 19.25 -16.82
N GLN A 210 -5.89 20.20 -16.15
CA GLN A 210 -6.53 20.85 -15.01
C GLN A 210 -7.59 21.85 -15.48
N ASP A 211 -8.76 21.78 -14.86
CA ASP A 211 -9.84 22.75 -14.98
C ASP A 211 -10.21 23.23 -13.56
N TYR A 212 -9.68 24.38 -13.15
CA TYR A 212 -9.75 24.90 -11.78
C TYR A 212 -9.23 23.90 -10.73
N LYS A 213 -10.14 23.30 -9.94
CA LYS A 213 -9.82 22.39 -8.82
C LYS A 213 -10.08 20.91 -9.17
N VAL A 214 -10.33 20.61 -10.41
CA VAL A 214 -10.58 19.25 -10.90
C VAL A 214 -9.72 18.96 -12.12
N LEU A 215 -9.61 17.69 -12.47
CA LEU A 215 -9.02 17.29 -13.73
C LEU A 215 -10.15 17.00 -14.72
N LYS A 216 -10.05 17.58 -15.89
CA LYS A 216 -10.93 17.27 -17.02
C LYS A 216 -10.26 16.22 -17.89
N ILE A 217 -10.99 15.15 -18.20
CA ILE A 217 -10.51 14.03 -18.99
C ILE A 217 -11.39 13.92 -20.24
N ARG A 218 -10.74 13.80 -21.39
CA ARG A 218 -11.39 13.57 -22.67
C ARG A 218 -10.78 12.37 -23.37
N GLU A 219 -11.54 11.32 -23.52
CA GLU A 219 -11.24 10.19 -24.40
C GLU A 219 -11.68 10.58 -25.82
N VAL A 220 -10.82 10.36 -26.81
CA VAL A 220 -11.02 10.89 -28.17
C VAL A 220 -11.04 9.78 -29.20
N MET A 221 -12.08 9.71 -30.00
CA MET A 221 -12.12 8.81 -31.14
C MET A 221 -11.22 9.34 -32.27
N VAL A 222 -10.10 8.67 -32.51
CA VAL A 222 -9.22 8.95 -33.67
C VAL A 222 -9.61 8.07 -34.86
N ARG A 223 -9.80 8.67 -36.01
CA ARG A 223 -10.24 8.01 -37.27
C ARG A 223 -9.07 7.68 -38.20
#